data_15202e26fe320e88b5bc7b74765f0096
#
_entry.id   15202e26fe320e88b5bc7b74765f0096
#
_cell.length_a   1.000
_cell.length_b   1.000
_cell.length_c   1.000
_cell.angle_alpha   90.00
_cell.angle_beta   90.00
_cell.angle_gamma   90.00
#
_symmetry.space_group_name_H-M   'P 1'
#
loop_
_entity.id
_entity.type
_entity.pdbx_description
1 polymer ?
#
loop_
_entity_poly.entity_id
_entity_poly.type
_entity_poly.pdbx_seq_one_letter_code
_entity_poly.pdbx_strand_id
1 'polypeptide(L)'
;MTLIKSISGIRGTIGGGAGEGLNPLDIVKFTSAYATLIRKTCTVKSNKIVVGRDARISGEMVKNVVVGTLMGMGWDVVDIDLASTPTTELAVTMEGASGGIILTASHNPKQWNALKPVSYTHLTLPTTSRVEI
;
A
#
# COMPACT_ATOMS: atom_id res chain seq x y z
N MET A 1 -7.13 18.91 10.75
CA MET A 1 -6.47 17.68 10.33
C MET A 1 -7.52 16.67 9.88
N THR A 2 -7.20 15.82 8.92
CA THR A 2 -8.19 14.98 8.28
C THR A 2 -7.67 13.55 8.12
N LEU A 3 -8.56 12.60 8.39
CA LEU A 3 -8.31 11.19 8.14
C LEU A 3 -9.53 10.62 7.40
N ILE A 4 -9.29 10.06 6.22
CA ILE A 4 -10.33 9.49 5.38
C ILE A 4 -10.04 8.01 5.17
N LYS A 5 -11.02 7.16 5.47
CA LYS A 5 -10.92 5.71 5.28
C LYS A 5 -11.94 5.27 4.25
N SER A 6 -11.52 4.40 3.33
CA SER A 6 -12.42 3.87 2.31
C SER A 6 -11.91 2.50 1.87
N ILE A 7 -12.67 1.83 0.99
CA ILE A 7 -12.24 0.55 0.47
C ILE A 7 -11.02 0.67 -0.45
N SER A 8 -10.73 1.86 -0.94
CA SER A 8 -9.54 2.10 -1.77
C SER A 8 -8.33 2.50 -0.96
N GLY A 9 -8.42 2.45 0.38
CA GLY A 9 -7.29 2.73 1.25
C GLY A 9 -7.59 3.76 2.31
N ILE A 10 -6.53 4.22 2.95
CA ILE A 10 -6.60 5.26 3.99
C ILE A 10 -5.73 6.43 3.55
N ARG A 11 -6.23 7.65 3.74
CA ARG A 11 -5.47 8.86 3.43
C ARG A 11 -5.76 9.93 4.46
N GLY A 12 -4.81 10.82 4.66
CA GLY A 12 -5.00 11.90 5.62
C GLY A 12 -3.83 12.85 5.63
N THR A 13 -3.97 13.87 6.48
CA THR A 13 -2.91 14.84 6.69
C THR A 13 -1.89 14.30 7.68
N ILE A 14 -0.65 14.68 7.49
CA ILE A 14 0.45 14.29 8.37
C ILE A 14 0.63 15.36 9.44
N GLY A 15 0.92 14.94 10.66
CA GLY A 15 1.28 15.86 11.74
C GLY A 15 0.17 16.14 12.74
N GLY A 16 -1.01 15.53 12.60
CA GLY A 16 -2.09 15.69 13.58
C GLY A 16 -1.99 14.73 14.74
N GLY A 17 -2.93 14.84 15.67
CA GLY A 17 -3.06 13.87 16.75
C GLY A 17 -3.66 12.57 16.29
N ALA A 18 -3.63 11.57 17.17
CA ALA A 18 -4.19 10.26 16.86
C ALA A 18 -5.67 10.38 16.52
N GLY A 19 -6.07 9.81 15.39
CA GLY A 19 -7.45 9.87 14.91
C GLY A 19 -7.81 11.15 14.15
N GLU A 20 -6.90 12.13 14.12
CA GLU A 20 -7.16 13.41 13.45
C GLU A 20 -6.48 13.54 12.10
N GLY A 21 -5.60 12.62 11.77
CA GLY A 21 -4.88 12.60 10.53
C GLY A 21 -4.25 11.26 10.34
N LEU A 22 -3.39 11.13 9.30
CA LEU A 22 -2.67 9.90 9.05
C LEU A 22 -1.41 9.90 9.90
N ASN A 23 -1.50 9.32 11.10
CA ASN A 23 -0.38 9.24 12.03
C ASN A 23 0.13 7.81 12.13
N PRO A 24 1.27 7.57 12.81
CA PRO A 24 1.83 6.23 12.87
C PRO A 24 0.90 5.16 13.41
N LEU A 25 0.03 5.48 14.36
CA LEU A 25 -0.93 4.50 14.89
C LEU A 25 -1.93 4.06 13.82
N ASP A 26 -2.43 5.01 13.04
CA ASP A 26 -3.36 4.70 11.95
C ASP A 26 -2.67 3.89 10.86
N ILE A 27 -1.42 4.20 10.55
CA ILE A 27 -0.64 3.47 9.56
C ILE A 27 -0.46 2.01 10.02
N VAL A 28 -0.10 1.80 11.28
CA VAL A 28 0.05 0.45 11.84
C VAL A 28 -1.26 -0.31 11.78
N LYS A 29 -2.35 0.32 12.18
CA LYS A 29 -3.67 -0.33 12.17
C LYS A 29 -4.08 -0.76 10.77
N PHE A 30 -3.97 0.14 9.81
CA PHE A 30 -4.34 -0.18 8.43
C PHE A 30 -3.45 -1.29 7.87
N THR A 31 -2.14 -1.17 8.06
CA THR A 31 -1.18 -2.14 7.52
C THR A 31 -1.41 -3.52 8.13
N SER A 32 -1.66 -3.59 9.44
CA SER A 32 -1.93 -4.84 10.13
C SER A 32 -3.21 -5.49 9.61
N ALA A 33 -4.26 -4.69 9.43
CA ALA A 33 -5.53 -5.19 8.91
C ALA A 33 -5.38 -5.71 7.49
N TYR A 34 -4.67 -4.97 6.64
CA TYR A 34 -4.42 -5.39 5.27
C TYR A 34 -3.61 -6.68 5.21
N ALA A 35 -2.54 -6.77 6.00
CA ALA A 35 -1.70 -7.96 6.03
C ALA A 35 -2.49 -9.20 6.45
N THR A 36 -3.35 -9.05 7.45
CA THR A 36 -4.20 -10.14 7.92
C THR A 36 -5.19 -10.57 6.84
N LEU A 37 -5.81 -9.58 6.19
CA LEU A 37 -6.79 -9.86 5.14
C LEU A 37 -6.15 -10.59 3.96
N ILE A 38 -4.98 -10.17 3.54
CA ILE A 38 -4.27 -10.79 2.40
C ILE A 38 -3.92 -12.25 2.69
N ARG A 39 -3.52 -12.58 3.91
CA ARG A 39 -3.24 -13.98 4.24
C ARG A 39 -4.47 -14.87 4.10
N LYS A 40 -5.65 -14.31 4.37
CA LYS A 40 -6.90 -15.08 4.31
C LYS A 40 -7.49 -15.17 2.92
N THR A 41 -7.37 -14.10 2.12
CA THR A 41 -8.15 -13.97 0.90
C THR A 41 -7.34 -14.10 -0.39
N CYS A 42 -6.04 -13.89 -0.33
CA CYS A 42 -5.23 -13.91 -1.54
C CYS A 42 -5.07 -15.33 -2.08
N THR A 43 -5.26 -15.48 -3.40
CA THR A 43 -5.08 -16.77 -4.08
C THR A 43 -3.61 -17.08 -4.34
N VAL A 44 -2.78 -16.07 -4.44
CA VAL A 44 -1.32 -16.24 -4.61
C VAL A 44 -0.71 -16.40 -3.21
N LYS A 45 -0.27 -17.59 -2.91
CA LYS A 45 0.26 -17.94 -1.58
C LYS A 45 1.77 -17.75 -1.52
N SER A 46 2.22 -16.52 -1.67
CA SER A 46 3.60 -16.16 -1.40
C SER A 46 3.67 -15.41 -0.07
N ASN A 47 4.88 -15.21 0.43
CA ASN A 47 5.08 -14.46 1.65
C ASN A 47 5.60 -13.05 1.35
N LYS A 48 5.26 -12.52 0.18
CA LYS A 48 5.78 -11.23 -0.29
C LYS A 48 4.69 -10.18 -0.41
N ILE A 49 5.00 -8.97 0.04
CA ILE A 49 4.19 -7.79 -0.23
C ILE A 49 5.12 -6.71 -0.81
N VAL A 50 4.70 -6.11 -1.92
CA VAL A 50 5.44 -5.03 -2.58
C VAL A 50 5.02 -3.70 -1.96
N VAL A 51 5.99 -2.81 -1.71
CA VAL A 51 5.71 -1.46 -1.21
C VAL A 51 6.40 -0.46 -2.13
N GLY A 52 5.62 0.46 -2.70
CA GLY A 52 6.12 1.58 -3.49
C GLY A 52 5.63 2.90 -2.93
N ARG A 53 6.28 4.00 -3.28
CA ARG A 53 5.88 5.33 -2.82
C ARG A 53 6.18 6.40 -3.85
N ASP A 54 5.44 7.51 -3.76
CA ASP A 54 5.79 8.70 -4.53
C ASP A 54 6.86 9.53 -3.77
N ALA A 55 7.20 10.69 -4.30
CA ALA A 55 8.30 11.50 -3.78
C ALA A 55 7.89 12.47 -2.67
N ARG A 56 6.74 12.27 -2.03
CA ARG A 56 6.31 13.16 -0.95
C ARG A 56 7.29 13.10 0.21
N ILE A 57 7.46 14.23 0.89
CA ILE A 57 8.40 14.33 2.01
C ILE A 57 8.09 13.29 3.10
N SER A 58 6.81 13.09 3.39
CA SER A 58 6.39 12.12 4.40
C SER A 58 6.52 10.66 3.95
N GLY A 59 6.81 10.42 2.66
CA GLY A 59 6.80 9.09 2.09
C GLY A 59 7.76 8.13 2.77
N GLU A 60 8.96 8.59 3.10
CA GLU A 60 9.96 7.73 3.74
C GLU A 60 9.52 7.32 5.14
N MET A 61 8.99 8.25 5.92
CA MET A 61 8.49 7.95 7.26
C MET A 61 7.34 6.95 7.19
N VAL A 62 6.37 7.19 6.30
CA VAL A 62 5.22 6.30 6.15
C VAL A 62 5.69 4.92 5.70
N LYS A 63 6.62 4.87 4.73
CA LYS A 63 7.18 3.60 4.26
C LYS A 63 7.84 2.83 5.41
N ASN A 64 8.62 3.51 6.24
CA ASN A 64 9.30 2.84 7.35
C ASN A 64 8.31 2.20 8.32
N VAL A 65 7.21 2.86 8.61
CA VAL A 65 6.18 2.31 9.50
C VAL A 65 5.49 1.11 8.83
N VAL A 66 5.15 1.23 7.55
CA VAL A 66 4.51 0.15 6.79
C VAL A 66 5.41 -1.07 6.71
N VAL A 67 6.66 -0.88 6.29
CA VAL A 67 7.63 -1.97 6.13
C VAL A 67 7.89 -2.66 7.47
N GLY A 68 8.11 -1.88 8.52
CA GLY A 68 8.34 -2.43 9.84
C GLY A 68 7.15 -3.25 10.35
N THR A 69 5.93 -2.77 10.12
CA THR A 69 4.72 -3.48 10.52
C THR A 69 4.59 -4.80 9.75
N LEU A 70 4.79 -4.77 8.44
CA LEU A 70 4.70 -5.99 7.62
C LEU A 70 5.74 -7.03 8.04
N MET A 71 6.97 -6.60 8.24
CA MET A 71 8.03 -7.49 8.68
C MET A 71 7.72 -8.08 10.05
N GLY A 72 7.20 -7.25 10.96
CA GLY A 72 6.81 -7.69 12.29
C GLY A 72 5.67 -8.73 12.27
N MET A 73 4.89 -8.75 11.20
CA MET A 73 3.80 -9.72 11.01
C MET A 73 4.23 -10.92 10.16
N GLY A 74 5.52 -11.04 9.86
CA GLY A 74 6.08 -12.20 9.19
C GLY A 74 6.08 -12.13 7.67
N TRP A 75 5.86 -10.97 7.07
CA TRP A 75 5.93 -10.80 5.62
C TRP A 75 7.34 -10.44 5.16
N ASP A 76 7.70 -10.93 3.98
CA ASP A 76 8.87 -10.45 3.26
C ASP A 76 8.44 -9.24 2.43
N VAL A 77 9.14 -8.14 2.56
CA VAL A 77 8.77 -6.89 1.88
C VAL A 77 9.70 -6.66 0.70
N VAL A 78 9.11 -6.44 -0.47
CA VAL A 78 9.84 -6.00 -1.65
C VAL A 78 9.64 -4.50 -1.76
N ASP A 79 10.65 -3.75 -1.33
CA ASP A 79 10.62 -2.29 -1.31
C ASP A 79 11.16 -1.79 -2.65
N ILE A 80 10.25 -1.28 -3.50
CA ILE A 80 10.65 -0.73 -4.80
C ILE A 80 10.87 0.78 -4.75
N ASP A 81 10.75 1.38 -3.56
CA ASP A 81 11.02 2.78 -3.28
C ASP A 81 10.19 3.70 -4.18
N LEU A 82 10.82 4.64 -4.88
CA LEU A 82 10.11 5.59 -5.73
C LEU A 82 9.53 4.89 -6.94
N ALA A 83 8.21 4.86 -7.03
CA ALA A 83 7.50 4.17 -8.09
C ALA A 83 6.11 4.76 -8.29
N SER A 84 5.59 4.65 -9.51
CA SER A 84 4.21 5.02 -9.79
C SER A 84 3.27 3.90 -9.35
N THR A 85 1.97 4.21 -9.32
CA THR A 85 0.96 3.19 -9.04
C THR A 85 1.02 2.05 -10.06
N PRO A 86 1.05 2.32 -11.39
CA PRO A 86 1.17 1.23 -12.36
C PRO A 86 2.43 0.39 -12.18
N THR A 87 3.57 1.01 -11.86
CA THR A 87 4.80 0.26 -11.62
C THR A 87 4.67 -0.65 -10.41
N THR A 88 4.04 -0.16 -9.34
CA THR A 88 3.82 -0.97 -8.14
C THR A 88 2.89 -2.15 -8.45
N GLU A 89 1.84 -1.91 -9.21
CA GLU A 89 0.93 -2.98 -9.64
C GLU A 89 1.67 -4.04 -10.45
N LEU A 90 2.49 -3.61 -11.39
CA LEU A 90 3.28 -4.52 -12.21
C LEU A 90 4.25 -5.33 -11.36
N ALA A 91 4.88 -4.70 -10.38
CA ALA A 91 5.82 -5.38 -9.50
C ALA A 91 5.15 -6.48 -8.68
N VAL A 92 3.91 -6.29 -8.25
CA VAL A 92 3.16 -7.34 -7.54
C VAL A 92 3.09 -8.60 -8.41
N THR A 93 2.78 -8.45 -9.68
CA THR A 93 2.70 -9.57 -10.62
C THR A 93 4.07 -10.18 -10.88
N MET A 94 5.06 -9.35 -11.18
CA MET A 94 6.41 -9.83 -11.54
C MET A 94 7.11 -10.53 -10.40
N GLU A 95 6.90 -10.09 -9.17
CA GLU A 95 7.51 -10.69 -7.98
C GLU A 95 6.74 -11.90 -7.48
N GLY A 96 5.57 -12.17 -8.04
CA GLY A 96 4.69 -13.21 -7.52
C GLY A 96 4.23 -12.91 -6.11
N ALA A 97 4.04 -11.64 -5.79
CA ALA A 97 3.68 -11.22 -4.44
C ALA A 97 2.19 -11.46 -4.19
N SER A 98 1.84 -11.62 -2.91
CA SER A 98 0.44 -11.78 -2.51
C SER A 98 -0.35 -10.49 -2.64
N GLY A 99 0.32 -9.36 -2.56
CA GLY A 99 -0.30 -8.04 -2.70
C GLY A 99 0.73 -6.94 -2.64
N GLY A 100 0.27 -5.71 -2.56
CA GLY A 100 1.14 -4.56 -2.46
C GLY A 100 0.45 -3.36 -1.85
N ILE A 101 1.23 -2.37 -1.50
CA ILE A 101 0.75 -1.09 -1.00
C ILE A 101 1.51 0.01 -1.74
N ILE A 102 0.79 0.98 -2.28
CA ILE A 102 1.40 2.18 -2.85
C ILE A 102 1.10 3.37 -1.94
N LEU A 103 2.14 4.10 -1.59
CA LEU A 103 2.06 5.25 -0.69
C LEU A 103 2.03 6.52 -1.53
N THR A 104 0.82 6.99 -1.82
CA THR A 104 0.63 8.19 -2.64
C THR A 104 -0.73 8.81 -2.39
N ALA A 105 -0.76 10.11 -2.19
CA ALA A 105 -2.00 10.85 -2.06
C ALA A 105 -2.43 11.52 -3.37
N SER A 106 -1.76 11.20 -4.46
CA SER A 106 -2.11 11.66 -5.82
C SER A 106 -2.28 13.18 -5.90
N HIS A 107 -3.54 13.65 -5.98
CA HIS A 107 -3.87 15.07 -6.17
C HIS A 107 -3.95 15.87 -4.88
N ASN A 108 -3.85 15.23 -3.72
CA ASN A 108 -3.94 15.95 -2.46
C ASN A 108 -2.69 16.81 -2.23
N PRO A 109 -2.81 17.91 -1.44
CA PRO A 109 -1.64 18.74 -1.13
C PRO A 109 -0.50 17.96 -0.47
N LYS A 110 0.69 18.56 -0.46
CA LYS A 110 1.91 17.86 -0.04
C LYS A 110 1.89 17.38 1.41
N GLN A 111 1.07 17.98 2.28
CA GLN A 111 0.95 17.54 3.66
C GLN A 111 0.08 16.29 3.82
N TRP A 112 -0.49 15.80 2.75
CA TRP A 112 -1.27 14.57 2.74
C TRP A 112 -0.40 13.38 2.35
N ASN A 113 -0.78 12.20 2.81
CA ASN A 113 -0.29 10.96 2.26
C ASN A 113 -1.39 9.91 2.36
N ALA A 114 -1.15 8.76 1.76
CA ALA A 114 -2.16 7.70 1.73
C ALA A 114 -1.50 6.34 1.55
N LEU A 115 -2.20 5.31 2.04
CA LEU A 115 -1.85 3.92 1.79
C LEU A 115 -2.96 3.33 0.93
N LYS A 116 -2.61 2.86 -0.26
CA LYS A 116 -3.56 2.28 -1.20
C LYS A 116 -3.18 0.83 -1.46
N PRO A 117 -4.07 -0.12 -1.15
CA PRO A 117 -3.76 -1.53 -1.40
C PRO A 117 -3.76 -1.85 -2.88
N VAL A 118 -2.89 -2.77 -3.28
CA VAL A 118 -2.78 -3.26 -4.65
C VAL A 118 -2.95 -4.77 -4.61
N SER A 119 -3.83 -5.28 -5.45
CA SER A 119 -4.15 -6.70 -5.49
C SER A 119 -3.57 -7.36 -6.73
N TYR A 120 -3.01 -8.56 -6.56
CA TYR A 120 -2.57 -9.37 -7.69
C TYR A 120 -3.72 -9.63 -8.66
N THR A 121 -4.88 -9.99 -8.13
CA THR A 121 -6.05 -10.30 -8.93
C THR A 121 -6.50 -9.11 -9.77
N HIS A 122 -6.36 -7.91 -9.22
CA HIS A 122 -6.73 -6.68 -9.90
C HIS A 122 -5.96 -6.51 -11.21
N LEU A 123 -4.69 -6.92 -11.23
CA LEU A 123 -3.85 -6.73 -12.40
C LEU A 123 -4.15 -7.69 -13.53
N THR A 124 -4.69 -8.85 -13.23
CA THR A 124 -4.88 -9.88 -14.26
C THR A 124 -6.16 -9.68 -15.06
N LEU A 125 -7.11 -8.91 -14.56
CA LEU A 125 -8.41 -8.74 -15.20
C LEU A 125 -8.36 -8.12 -16.59
N PRO A 126 -7.66 -7.01 -16.82
CA PRO A 126 -7.73 -6.31 -18.10
C PRO A 126 -7.01 -6.98 -19.25
N THR A 127 -6.28 -7.99 -19.03
CA THR A 127 -5.45 -8.60 -20.07
C THR A 127 -6.13 -9.73 -20.79
N THR A 128 -7.27 -10.09 -20.47
CA THR A 128 -7.89 -11.21 -21.15
C THR A 128 -8.51 -10.91 -22.47
N SER A 129 -8.42 -10.52 -22.44
CA SER A 129 -8.81 -10.51 -22.93
C SER A 129 -8.57 -9.90 -23.51
N ARG A 130 -8.59 -9.60 -23.67
CA ARG A 130 -8.40 -9.17 -23.99
C ARG A 130 -7.68 -8.82 -24.31
N VAL A 131 -7.78 -8.89 -24.45
CA VAL A 131 -7.22 -8.83 -24.55
C VAL A 131 -6.66 -8.71 -24.68
N GLU A 132 -6.74 -8.71 -25.09
CA GLU A 132 -6.36 -8.81 -25.02
C GLU A 132 -5.81 -8.56 -24.95
N ILE A 133 -6.17 -8.31 -25.45
CA ILE A 133 -5.87 -8.34 -25.22
C ILE A 133 -5.86 -8.30 -25.09
#